data_f9b6d8f83663fb8c060faee05c52a1fa
#
_entry.id   f9b6d8f83663fb8c060faee05c52a1fa
#
_cell.length_a   1.000
_cell.length_b   1.000
_cell.length_c   1.000
_cell.angle_alpha   90.00
_cell.angle_beta   90.00
_cell.angle_gamma   90.00
#
_symmetry.space_group_name_H-M   'P 1'
#
loop_
_entity.id
_entity.type
_entity.pdbx_description
1 polymer ?
#
loop_
_entity_poly.entity_id
_entity_poly.type
_entity_poly.pdbx_seq_one_letter_code
_entity_poly.pdbx_strand_id
1 'polypeptide(L)'
;ADQHLSMEEGELEEIRPDISNQSFQSIGILEEYPGYEMYVDALDRKGALQKIEELFAEPENGGKDSRFLLVYYHIAQTILRASGIRGISIGQWSGDLSEGFYNYAGFHSIEQLKAWCRQVTEKYIEWCVNENDRECGYLVNQAKKIILERIDKNISVAALAEELYVNASHLTRVFRKETGRSVIQYIQYCKIERARELLRQPGIKIYQMAQMLGYESPAHFNRIFQRQTGMTAKDYQKS
;
A
#
# COMPACT_ATOMS: atom_id res chain seq x y z
N ALA A 1 -42.88 -33.06 -41.73
CA ALA A 1 -41.60 -33.74 -41.57
C ALA A 1 -40.58 -32.70 -41.01
N ASP A 2 -40.61 -32.57 -39.69
CA ASP A 2 -39.70 -31.69 -38.95
C ASP A 2 -38.45 -32.48 -38.61
N GLN A 3 -37.32 -32.05 -39.10
CA GLN A 3 -36.02 -32.50 -38.62
C GLN A 3 -35.56 -31.53 -37.55
N HIS A 4 -35.64 -31.98 -36.31
CA HIS A 4 -34.96 -31.36 -35.18
C HIS A 4 -33.46 -31.54 -35.31
N LEU A 5 -32.74 -30.44 -35.52
CA LEU A 5 -31.31 -30.36 -35.30
C LEU A 5 -31.09 -30.16 -33.79
N SER A 6 -30.72 -31.24 -33.11
CA SER A 6 -30.15 -31.17 -31.77
C SER A 6 -28.72 -30.62 -31.86
N MET A 7 -28.51 -29.37 -31.47
CA MET A 7 -27.18 -28.85 -31.17
C MET A 7 -26.76 -29.45 -29.85
N GLU A 8 -25.65 -30.18 -29.85
CA GLU A 8 -24.95 -30.62 -28.66
C GLU A 8 -24.46 -29.38 -27.91
N GLU A 9 -25.01 -29.19 -26.71
CA GLU A 9 -24.44 -28.27 -25.70
C GLU A 9 -23.11 -28.84 -25.28
N GLY A 10 -22.02 -28.32 -25.85
CA GLY A 10 -20.67 -28.54 -25.33
C GLY A 10 -20.59 -27.89 -23.98
N GLU A 11 -20.33 -28.70 -22.98
CA GLU A 11 -19.99 -28.30 -21.61
C GLU A 11 -18.83 -27.32 -21.65
N LEU A 12 -19.13 -26.03 -21.50
CA LEU A 12 -18.18 -25.05 -21.02
C LEU A 12 -17.98 -25.37 -19.53
N GLU A 13 -16.99 -26.15 -19.18
CA GLU A 13 -16.46 -26.20 -17.84
C GLU A 13 -15.99 -24.80 -17.49
N GLU A 14 -16.90 -24.01 -16.89
CA GLU A 14 -16.56 -22.81 -16.18
C GLU A 14 -15.59 -23.20 -15.07
N ILE A 15 -14.31 -22.93 -15.27
CA ILE A 15 -13.33 -22.93 -14.18
C ILE A 15 -13.73 -21.77 -13.27
N ARG A 16 -14.68 -22.01 -12.40
CA ARG A 16 -14.93 -21.17 -11.22
C ARG A 16 -13.88 -21.53 -10.22
N PRO A 17 -12.92 -20.65 -9.91
CA PRO A 17 -12.12 -20.87 -8.74
C PRO A 17 -13.09 -20.96 -7.55
N ASP A 18 -12.98 -22.03 -6.78
CA ASP A 18 -13.79 -22.26 -5.58
C ASP A 18 -13.50 -21.18 -4.53
N ILE A 19 -14.28 -20.08 -4.60
CA ILE A 19 -14.16 -18.91 -3.70
C ILE A 19 -14.94 -19.17 -2.40
N SER A 20 -15.51 -20.36 -2.22
CA SER A 20 -16.53 -20.61 -1.19
C SER A 20 -16.03 -20.98 0.19
N ASN A 21 -14.76 -20.92 0.56
CA ASN A 21 -14.37 -21.07 2.00
C ASN A 21 -12.93 -20.74 2.37
N GLN A 22 -12.23 -19.95 1.62
CA GLN A 22 -11.08 -19.29 2.21
C GLN A 22 -11.55 -17.91 2.64
N SER A 23 -11.77 -17.77 3.94
CA SER A 23 -11.76 -16.47 4.56
C SER A 23 -10.68 -15.66 3.84
N PHE A 24 -11.06 -14.53 3.26
CA PHE A 24 -10.15 -13.48 2.84
C PHE A 24 -9.36 -13.04 4.08
N GLN A 25 -8.53 -13.88 4.57
CA GLN A 25 -7.36 -13.49 5.26
C GLN A 25 -6.60 -12.71 4.20
N SER A 26 -6.62 -11.43 4.33
CA SER A 26 -5.88 -10.37 3.62
C SER A 26 -4.36 -10.54 3.77
N ILE A 27 -3.88 -11.63 3.55
CA ILE A 27 -2.96 -12.46 4.24
C ILE A 27 -1.63 -12.45 3.58
N GLY A 28 -1.28 -12.36 2.57
CA GLY A 28 0.05 -12.52 1.99
C GLY A 28 0.41 -11.34 1.09
N ILE A 29 -0.56 -10.78 0.37
CA ILE A 29 -0.29 -9.80 -0.68
C ILE A 29 0.27 -8.50 -0.10
N LEU A 30 -0.29 -8.00 1.00
CA LEU A 30 0.21 -6.81 1.69
C LEU A 30 1.55 -7.05 2.39
N GLU A 31 1.79 -8.28 2.85
CA GLU A 31 3.06 -8.68 3.46
C GLU A 31 4.17 -8.88 2.45
N GLU A 32 3.82 -9.24 1.22
CA GLU A 32 4.78 -9.51 0.15
C GLU A 32 5.36 -8.23 -0.48
N TYR A 33 4.58 -7.12 -0.48
CA TYR A 33 4.98 -5.85 -1.13
C TYR A 33 4.84 -4.64 -0.21
N PRO A 34 5.62 -4.55 0.88
CA PRO A 34 5.52 -3.44 1.85
C PRO A 34 5.96 -2.10 1.25
N GLY A 35 5.42 -1.03 1.80
CA GLY A 35 5.88 0.33 1.56
C GLY A 35 5.07 1.15 0.56
N TYR A 36 4.47 0.57 -0.48
CA TYR A 36 3.68 1.32 -1.47
C TYR A 36 2.52 2.10 -0.85
N GLU A 37 1.80 1.48 0.10
CA GLU A 37 0.68 2.11 0.80
C GLU A 37 1.05 3.41 1.52
N MET A 38 2.24 3.46 2.13
CA MET A 38 2.70 4.65 2.85
C MET A 38 2.80 5.85 1.92
N TYR A 39 3.34 5.66 0.72
CA TYR A 39 3.50 6.73 -0.26
C TYR A 39 2.16 7.18 -0.82
N VAL A 40 1.24 6.24 -1.09
CA VAL A 40 -0.12 6.57 -1.53
C VAL A 40 -0.90 7.31 -0.45
N ASP A 41 -0.82 6.86 0.80
CA ASP A 41 -1.47 7.50 1.94
C ASP A 41 -0.93 8.92 2.20
N ALA A 42 0.37 9.13 1.99
CA ALA A 42 1.03 10.43 2.13
C ALA A 42 0.87 11.34 0.90
N LEU A 43 0.26 10.85 -0.18
CA LEU A 43 0.20 11.50 -1.50
C LEU A 43 1.60 11.85 -2.05
N ASP A 44 2.61 11.03 -1.70
CA ASP A 44 3.96 11.16 -2.23
C ASP A 44 4.06 10.48 -3.59
N ARG A 45 3.79 11.26 -4.65
CA ARG A 45 3.84 10.79 -6.05
C ARG A 45 5.18 10.15 -6.39
N LYS A 46 6.30 10.80 -6.00
CA LYS A 46 7.63 10.33 -6.35
C LYS A 46 7.95 8.98 -5.71
N GLY A 47 7.70 8.86 -4.40
CA GLY A 47 7.91 7.61 -3.68
C GLY A 47 7.01 6.48 -4.17
N ALA A 48 5.72 6.76 -4.45
CA ALA A 48 4.80 5.77 -4.98
C ALA A 48 5.23 5.24 -6.36
N LEU A 49 5.63 6.13 -7.28
CA LEU A 49 6.08 5.73 -8.60
C LEU A 49 7.41 4.97 -8.57
N GLN A 50 8.37 5.40 -7.73
CA GLN A 50 9.60 4.66 -7.54
C GLN A 50 9.31 3.25 -7.02
N LYS A 51 8.36 3.11 -6.09
CA LYS A 51 7.97 1.79 -5.56
C LYS A 51 7.36 0.90 -6.64
N ILE A 52 6.55 1.45 -7.56
CA ILE A 52 6.05 0.69 -8.71
C ILE A 52 7.21 0.19 -9.58
N GLU A 53 8.22 1.01 -9.87
CA GLU A 53 9.39 0.57 -10.61
C GLU A 53 10.09 -0.63 -9.94
N GLU A 54 10.27 -0.57 -8.60
CA GLU A 54 10.87 -1.66 -7.81
C GLU A 54 10.01 -2.93 -7.87
N LEU A 55 8.66 -2.81 -7.79
CA LEU A 55 7.73 -3.93 -7.83
C LEU A 55 7.73 -4.64 -9.20
N PHE A 56 7.97 -3.91 -10.27
CA PHE A 56 8.04 -4.44 -11.64
C PHE A 56 9.47 -4.78 -12.08
N ALA A 57 10.50 -4.54 -11.25
CA ALA A 57 11.85 -4.96 -11.55
C ALA A 57 11.93 -6.49 -11.69
N GLU A 58 12.69 -6.98 -12.66
CA GLU A 58 12.80 -8.42 -12.92
C GLU A 58 13.40 -9.15 -11.72
N PRO A 59 12.81 -10.26 -11.27
CA PRO A 59 13.43 -11.09 -10.25
C PRO A 59 14.65 -11.83 -10.84
N GLU A 60 15.70 -11.96 -10.07
CA GLU A 60 16.86 -12.77 -10.44
C GLU A 60 16.52 -14.25 -10.74
N ASN A 61 15.37 -14.73 -10.30
CA ASN A 61 14.87 -16.10 -10.46
C ASN A 61 13.48 -16.17 -11.10
N GLY A 62 13.37 -16.04 -12.36
CA GLY A 62 12.47 -16.54 -13.40
C GLY A 62 10.99 -16.95 -13.17
N GLY A 63 10.29 -16.52 -12.14
CA GLY A 63 8.85 -16.82 -11.92
C GLY A 63 7.93 -15.67 -12.36
N LYS A 64 7.44 -15.69 -13.63
CA LYS A 64 6.96 -14.47 -14.28
C LYS A 64 5.47 -14.10 -14.06
N ASP A 65 4.52 -15.01 -14.15
CA ASP A 65 3.12 -14.59 -14.33
C ASP A 65 2.35 -14.32 -13.03
N SER A 66 2.50 -15.15 -12.02
CA SER A 66 1.74 -15.00 -10.77
C SER A 66 2.14 -13.76 -9.97
N ARG A 67 3.40 -13.33 -10.03
CA ARG A 67 3.91 -12.16 -9.31
C ARG A 67 3.26 -10.86 -9.77
N PHE A 68 3.15 -10.65 -11.09
CA PHE A 68 2.56 -9.41 -11.62
C PHE A 68 1.06 -9.33 -11.34
N LEU A 69 0.39 -10.46 -11.25
CA LEU A 69 -0.98 -10.53 -10.77
C LEU A 69 -1.09 -10.05 -9.31
N LEU A 70 -0.17 -10.48 -8.44
CA LEU A 70 -0.13 -10.03 -7.04
C LEU A 70 0.17 -8.55 -6.94
N VAL A 71 1.12 -8.02 -7.73
CA VAL A 71 1.43 -6.59 -7.80
C VAL A 71 0.21 -5.78 -8.25
N TYR A 72 -0.51 -6.25 -9.28
CA TYR A 72 -1.74 -5.62 -9.72
C TYR A 72 -2.78 -5.53 -8.60
N TYR A 73 -3.08 -6.65 -7.93
CA TYR A 73 -4.05 -6.66 -6.84
C TYR A 73 -3.62 -5.77 -5.68
N HIS A 74 -2.33 -5.78 -5.33
CA HIS A 74 -1.81 -4.92 -4.28
C HIS A 74 -2.02 -3.43 -4.59
N ILE A 75 -1.68 -2.99 -5.79
CA ILE A 75 -1.84 -1.60 -6.23
C ILE A 75 -3.33 -1.23 -6.32
N ALA A 76 -4.14 -2.07 -6.97
CA ALA A 76 -5.56 -1.83 -7.13
C ALA A 76 -6.27 -1.73 -5.77
N GLN A 77 -6.04 -2.67 -4.85
CA GLN A 77 -6.61 -2.67 -3.51
C GLN A 77 -6.17 -1.47 -2.69
N THR A 78 -4.89 -1.09 -2.79
CA THR A 78 -4.36 0.08 -2.05
C THR A 78 -5.08 1.35 -2.47
N ILE A 79 -5.23 1.58 -3.77
CA ILE A 79 -5.93 2.77 -4.31
C ILE A 79 -7.42 2.74 -3.95
N LEU A 80 -8.08 1.58 -4.10
CA LEU A 80 -9.49 1.40 -3.74
C LEU A 80 -9.73 1.70 -2.26
N ARG A 81 -8.90 1.12 -1.39
CA ARG A 81 -8.96 1.34 0.06
C ARG A 81 -8.71 2.81 0.41
N ALA A 82 -7.67 3.42 -0.18
CA ALA A 82 -7.33 4.81 0.07
C ALA A 82 -8.44 5.76 -0.40
N SER A 83 -9.10 5.46 -1.52
CA SER A 83 -10.29 6.18 -1.99
C SER A 83 -11.46 6.02 -1.02
N GLY A 84 -11.75 4.78 -0.57
CA GLY A 84 -12.84 4.50 0.36
C GLY A 84 -12.67 5.19 1.72
N ILE A 85 -11.45 5.22 2.28
CA ILE A 85 -11.15 5.93 3.53
C ILE A 85 -11.44 7.43 3.41
N ARG A 86 -11.21 8.01 2.24
CA ARG A 86 -11.49 9.44 1.94
C ARG A 86 -12.93 9.70 1.52
N GLY A 87 -13.76 8.67 1.41
CA GLY A 87 -15.15 8.79 0.94
C GLY A 87 -15.25 9.13 -0.56
N ILE A 88 -14.25 8.79 -1.35
CA ILE A 88 -14.14 9.11 -2.77
C ILE A 88 -14.52 7.88 -3.60
N SER A 89 -15.45 8.02 -4.54
CA SER A 89 -15.75 6.96 -5.49
C SER A 89 -14.74 6.95 -6.65
N ILE A 90 -14.42 5.77 -7.18
CA ILE A 90 -13.49 5.62 -8.31
C ILE A 90 -13.95 6.46 -9.51
N GLY A 91 -15.24 6.46 -9.82
CA GLY A 91 -15.78 7.18 -10.96
C GLY A 91 -15.56 8.69 -10.94
N GLN A 92 -15.25 9.29 -9.75
CA GLN A 92 -15.00 10.72 -9.64
C GLN A 92 -13.64 11.14 -10.22
N TRP A 93 -12.67 10.27 -10.26
CA TRP A 93 -11.30 10.63 -10.61
C TRP A 93 -10.65 9.71 -11.66
N SER A 94 -11.04 8.44 -11.77
CA SER A 94 -10.33 7.45 -12.61
C SER A 94 -10.58 7.63 -14.10
N GLY A 95 -11.79 8.03 -14.51
CA GLY A 95 -12.17 8.09 -15.93
C GLY A 95 -11.96 6.74 -16.62
N ASP A 96 -11.27 6.73 -17.75
CA ASP A 96 -11.01 5.53 -18.56
C ASP A 96 -10.14 4.47 -17.85
N LEU A 97 -9.46 4.84 -16.78
CA LEU A 97 -8.66 3.89 -15.99
C LEU A 97 -9.52 2.98 -15.09
N SER A 98 -10.82 3.27 -14.94
CA SER A 98 -11.73 2.53 -14.05
C SER A 98 -11.86 1.05 -14.43
N GLU A 99 -11.85 0.70 -15.70
CA GLU A 99 -11.96 -0.68 -16.20
C GLU A 99 -10.82 -1.55 -15.68
N GLY A 100 -9.60 -1.00 -15.60
CA GLY A 100 -8.42 -1.70 -15.11
C GLY A 100 -8.51 -2.18 -13.67
N PHE A 101 -9.45 -1.68 -12.85
CA PHE A 101 -9.67 -2.19 -11.50
C PHE A 101 -10.43 -3.52 -11.45
N TYR A 102 -11.14 -3.87 -12.51
CA TYR A 102 -12.06 -5.01 -12.56
C TYR A 102 -11.66 -6.04 -13.61
N ASN A 103 -10.76 -5.68 -14.52
CA ASN A 103 -10.43 -6.50 -15.70
C ASN A 103 -8.92 -6.67 -15.87
N TYR A 104 -8.31 -7.56 -15.04
CA TYR A 104 -6.90 -7.93 -15.21
C TYR A 104 -6.61 -8.54 -16.58
N ALA A 105 -7.54 -9.36 -17.12
CA ALA A 105 -7.38 -10.02 -18.41
C ALA A 105 -7.35 -9.04 -19.61
N GLY A 106 -7.75 -7.80 -19.42
CA GLY A 106 -7.64 -6.73 -20.41
C GLY A 106 -6.19 -6.25 -20.65
N PHE A 107 -5.25 -6.59 -19.78
CA PHE A 107 -3.84 -6.26 -19.99
C PHE A 107 -3.16 -7.35 -20.81
N HIS A 108 -2.68 -6.97 -21.99
CA HIS A 108 -2.05 -7.92 -22.94
C HIS A 108 -0.53 -8.00 -22.80
N SER A 109 0.07 -7.13 -21.96
CA SER A 109 1.49 -7.18 -21.65
C SER A 109 1.78 -6.61 -20.25
N ILE A 110 2.96 -6.96 -19.72
CA ILE A 110 3.46 -6.43 -18.44
C ILE A 110 3.66 -4.91 -18.52
N GLU A 111 4.08 -4.41 -19.66
CA GLU A 111 4.28 -2.99 -19.91
C GLU A 111 2.95 -2.22 -19.84
N GLN A 112 1.87 -2.77 -20.41
CA GLN A 112 0.53 -2.18 -20.28
C GLN A 112 0.04 -2.17 -18.84
N LEU A 113 0.24 -3.27 -18.12
CA LEU A 113 -0.11 -3.37 -16.70
C LEU A 113 0.67 -2.35 -15.86
N LYS A 114 1.98 -2.28 -16.06
CA LYS A 114 2.85 -1.30 -15.40
C LYS A 114 2.44 0.13 -15.71
N ALA A 115 2.15 0.43 -16.96
CA ALA A 115 1.68 1.75 -17.38
C ALA A 115 0.35 2.12 -16.69
N TRP A 116 -0.60 1.18 -16.63
CA TRP A 116 -1.86 1.40 -15.88
C TRP A 116 -1.62 1.64 -14.39
N CYS A 117 -0.79 0.84 -13.74
CA CYS A 117 -0.43 1.02 -12.33
C CYS A 117 0.15 2.41 -12.05
N ARG A 118 1.00 2.90 -12.94
CA ARG A 118 1.56 4.26 -12.85
C ARG A 118 0.48 5.32 -13.04
N GLN A 119 -0.30 5.22 -14.10
CA GLN A 119 -1.34 6.21 -14.44
C GLN A 119 -2.43 6.30 -13.38
N VAL A 120 -2.89 5.17 -12.85
CA VAL A 120 -3.92 5.15 -11.81
C VAL A 120 -3.40 5.77 -10.52
N THR A 121 -2.15 5.50 -10.16
CA THR A 121 -1.49 6.09 -8.98
C THR A 121 -1.32 7.59 -9.12
N GLU A 122 -0.79 8.05 -10.27
CA GLU A 122 -0.60 9.47 -10.55
C GLU A 122 -1.92 10.23 -10.52
N LYS A 123 -2.91 9.73 -11.24
CA LYS A 123 -4.23 10.38 -11.35
C LYS A 123 -4.95 10.44 -10.02
N TYR A 124 -4.86 9.38 -9.21
CA TYR A 124 -5.41 9.37 -7.85
C TYR A 124 -4.75 10.42 -6.95
N ILE A 125 -3.41 10.47 -6.93
CA ILE A 125 -2.66 11.43 -6.10
C ILE A 125 -2.94 12.85 -6.57
N GLU A 126 -2.91 13.10 -7.88
CA GLU A 126 -3.20 14.42 -8.46
C GLU A 126 -4.62 14.89 -8.10
N TRP A 127 -5.60 14.01 -8.23
CA TRP A 127 -6.98 14.31 -7.83
C TRP A 127 -7.08 14.63 -6.35
N CYS A 128 -6.46 13.83 -5.48
CA CYS A 128 -6.43 14.07 -4.04
C CYS A 128 -5.75 15.39 -3.66
N VAL A 129 -4.67 15.77 -4.36
CA VAL A 129 -3.97 17.03 -4.11
C VAL A 129 -4.84 18.22 -4.52
N ASN A 130 -5.51 18.15 -5.68
CA ASN A 130 -6.37 19.21 -6.17
C ASN A 130 -7.64 19.41 -5.32
N GLU A 131 -8.24 18.31 -4.82
CA GLU A 131 -9.40 18.38 -3.90
C GLU A 131 -9.02 18.79 -2.47
N ASN A 132 -7.75 18.64 -2.08
CA ASN A 132 -7.25 18.91 -0.74
C ASN A 132 -6.96 20.39 -0.43
N ASP A 133 -7.46 21.34 -1.22
CA ASP A 133 -7.46 22.77 -0.87
C ASP A 133 -8.31 23.10 0.40
N ARG A 134 -8.87 22.08 1.05
CA ARG A 134 -9.44 22.18 2.40
C ARG A 134 -8.30 22.08 3.42
N GLU A 135 -8.09 23.16 4.16
CA GLU A 135 -7.00 23.33 5.16
C GLU A 135 -6.64 22.10 6.01
N CYS A 136 -7.62 21.29 6.39
CA CYS A 136 -7.40 20.10 7.24
C CYS A 136 -6.70 18.95 6.49
N GLY A 137 -7.06 18.68 5.25
CA GLY A 137 -6.44 17.63 4.43
C GLY A 137 -4.99 17.95 4.09
N TYR A 138 -4.71 19.21 3.74
CA TYR A 138 -3.36 19.69 3.49
C TYR A 138 -2.44 19.50 4.71
N LEU A 139 -2.89 19.90 5.91
CA LEU A 139 -2.14 19.75 7.16
C LEU A 139 -1.74 18.28 7.41
N VAL A 140 -2.69 17.36 7.26
CA VAL A 140 -2.45 15.92 7.47
C VAL A 140 -1.48 15.37 6.45
N ASN A 141 -1.57 15.77 5.18
CA ASN A 141 -0.66 15.32 4.13
C ASN A 141 0.76 15.85 4.34
N GLN A 142 0.92 17.10 4.75
CA GLN A 142 2.23 17.65 5.13
C GLN A 142 2.82 16.88 6.32
N ALA A 143 2.00 16.58 7.35
CA ALA A 143 2.45 15.78 8.49
C ALA A 143 2.95 14.38 8.05
N LYS A 144 2.20 13.70 7.19
CA LYS A 144 2.59 12.38 6.65
C LYS A 144 3.89 12.44 5.86
N LYS A 145 4.07 13.46 5.02
CA LYS A 145 5.28 13.67 4.23
C LYS A 145 6.51 13.85 5.13
N ILE A 146 6.43 14.74 6.14
CA ILE A 146 7.51 14.95 7.11
C ILE A 146 7.84 13.65 7.87
N ILE A 147 6.83 12.87 8.25
CA ILE A 147 7.03 11.57 8.91
C ILE A 147 7.82 10.62 8.01
N LEU A 148 7.48 10.51 6.73
CA LEU A 148 8.19 9.63 5.79
C LEU A 148 9.64 10.10 5.53
N GLU A 149 9.85 11.39 5.37
CA GLU A 149 11.18 11.98 5.16
C GLU A 149 12.13 11.78 6.33
N ARG A 150 11.58 11.56 7.53
CA ARG A 150 12.37 11.44 8.78
C ARG A 150 12.08 10.14 9.53
N ILE A 151 11.69 9.11 8.82
CA ILE A 151 11.29 7.83 9.41
C ILE A 151 12.40 7.17 10.23
N ASP A 152 13.66 7.47 9.91
CA ASP A 152 14.89 7.06 10.60
C ASP A 152 15.14 7.83 11.91
N LYS A 153 14.39 8.90 12.16
CA LYS A 153 14.59 9.77 13.34
C LYS A 153 13.52 9.53 14.40
N ASN A 154 13.79 10.04 15.59
CA ASN A 154 12.79 10.08 16.65
C ASN A 154 11.89 11.32 16.44
N ILE A 155 10.69 11.10 15.92
CA ILE A 155 9.71 12.15 15.61
C ILE A 155 8.74 12.24 16.79
N SER A 156 8.65 13.41 17.43
CA SER A 156 7.61 13.70 18.42
C SER A 156 6.44 14.46 17.77
N VAL A 157 5.25 14.28 18.34
CA VAL A 157 4.05 15.02 17.90
C VAL A 157 4.24 16.52 18.09
N ALA A 158 4.94 16.93 19.15
CA ALA A 158 5.22 18.33 19.43
C ALA A 158 6.12 18.95 18.37
N ALA A 159 7.25 18.29 18.03
CA ALA A 159 8.15 18.77 16.98
C ALA A 159 7.48 18.82 15.61
N LEU A 160 6.63 17.83 15.28
CA LEU A 160 5.87 17.82 14.06
C LEU A 160 4.85 18.98 13.99
N ALA A 161 4.19 19.26 15.09
CA ALA A 161 3.21 20.35 15.17
C ALA A 161 3.89 21.73 15.09
N GLU A 162 5.06 21.89 15.72
CA GLU A 162 5.89 23.10 15.65
C GLU A 162 6.32 23.39 14.22
N GLU A 163 6.81 22.40 13.50
CA GLU A 163 7.22 22.54 12.10
C GLU A 163 6.07 22.87 11.16
N LEU A 164 4.87 22.39 11.48
CA LEU A 164 3.65 22.68 10.74
C LEU A 164 2.96 23.98 11.21
N TYR A 165 3.55 24.71 12.13
CA TYR A 165 3.02 25.94 12.72
C TYR A 165 1.60 25.79 13.29
N VAL A 166 1.31 24.64 13.91
CA VAL A 166 0.02 24.36 14.53
C VAL A 166 0.15 23.87 15.96
N ASN A 167 -0.94 23.92 16.71
CA ASN A 167 -0.99 23.32 18.04
C ASN A 167 -1.01 21.78 17.95
N ALA A 168 -0.23 21.08 18.80
CA ALA A 168 -0.13 19.62 18.84
C ALA A 168 -1.49 18.93 19.08
N SER A 169 -2.36 19.52 19.89
CA SER A 169 -3.71 19.00 20.12
C SER A 169 -4.59 19.12 18.87
N HIS A 170 -4.47 20.23 18.14
CA HIS A 170 -5.15 20.43 16.87
C HIS A 170 -4.69 19.41 15.82
N LEU A 171 -3.37 19.27 15.64
CA LEU A 171 -2.79 18.28 14.74
C LEU A 171 -3.28 16.86 15.08
N THR A 172 -3.21 16.46 16.35
CA THR A 172 -3.65 15.13 16.79
C THR A 172 -5.12 14.87 16.48
N ARG A 173 -5.99 15.85 16.73
CA ARG A 173 -7.42 15.74 16.48
C ARG A 173 -7.74 15.62 14.98
N VAL A 174 -7.14 16.51 14.16
CA VAL A 174 -7.35 16.53 12.71
C VAL A 174 -6.77 15.28 12.07
N PHE A 175 -5.54 14.90 12.45
CA PHE A 175 -4.88 13.70 11.93
C PHE A 175 -5.69 12.43 12.21
N ARG A 176 -6.23 12.29 13.43
CA ARG A 176 -7.07 11.14 13.78
C ARG A 176 -8.40 11.13 13.04
N LYS A 177 -9.02 12.30 12.85
CA LYS A 177 -10.26 12.44 12.09
C LYS A 177 -10.09 12.01 10.64
N GLU A 178 -9.00 12.44 10.00
CA GLU A 178 -8.75 12.20 8.58
C GLU A 178 -8.18 10.79 8.29
N THR A 179 -7.41 10.21 9.23
CA THR A 179 -6.70 8.95 8.99
C THR A 179 -7.24 7.76 9.77
N GLY A 180 -8.10 7.99 10.76
CA GLY A 180 -8.55 6.99 11.72
C GLY A 180 -7.47 6.58 12.73
N ARG A 181 -6.22 7.03 12.60
CA ARG A 181 -5.07 6.69 13.45
C ARG A 181 -4.54 7.92 14.18
N SER A 182 -3.97 7.73 15.38
CA SER A 182 -3.18 8.81 15.99
C SER A 182 -1.86 9.01 15.22
N VAL A 183 -1.25 10.20 15.34
CA VAL A 183 0.06 10.51 14.76
C VAL A 183 1.11 9.48 15.18
N ILE A 184 1.14 9.10 16.46
CA ILE A 184 2.09 8.10 16.99
C ILE A 184 1.86 6.73 16.36
N GLN A 185 0.60 6.30 16.21
CA GLN A 185 0.27 5.03 15.56
C GLN A 185 0.70 5.04 14.09
N TYR A 186 0.55 6.17 13.41
CA TYR A 186 0.97 6.30 12.02
C TYR A 186 2.51 6.25 11.88
N ILE A 187 3.26 6.94 12.76
CA ILE A 187 4.73 6.86 12.81
C ILE A 187 5.18 5.41 13.04
N GLN A 188 4.57 4.72 14.00
CA GLN A 188 4.89 3.31 14.27
C GLN A 188 4.60 2.42 13.07
N TYR A 189 3.46 2.61 12.41
CA TYR A 189 3.10 1.90 11.20
C TYR A 189 4.16 2.09 10.10
N CYS A 190 4.52 3.33 9.78
CA CYS A 190 5.54 3.62 8.78
C CYS A 190 6.91 3.00 9.11
N LYS A 191 7.33 3.06 10.39
CA LYS A 191 8.58 2.42 10.85
C LYS A 191 8.55 0.91 10.67
N ILE A 192 7.43 0.25 10.93
CA ILE A 192 7.30 -1.21 10.74
C ILE A 192 7.29 -1.57 9.26
N GLU A 193 6.62 -0.80 8.40
CA GLU A 193 6.68 -1.04 6.95
C GLU A 193 8.11 -0.88 6.42
N ARG A 194 8.82 0.15 6.87
CA ARG A 194 10.24 0.31 6.52
C ARG A 194 11.12 -0.82 7.06
N ALA A 195 10.81 -1.33 8.26
CA ALA A 195 11.50 -2.50 8.81
C ALA A 195 11.29 -3.75 7.95
N ARG A 196 10.08 -3.98 7.46
CA ARG A 196 9.76 -5.09 6.56
C ARG A 196 10.59 -5.03 5.27
N GLU A 197 10.72 -3.85 4.67
CA GLU A 197 11.57 -3.64 3.50
C GLU A 197 13.05 -3.97 3.79
N LEU A 198 13.56 -3.46 4.92
CA LEU A 198 14.95 -3.67 5.31
C LEU A 198 15.24 -5.13 5.65
N LEU A 199 14.32 -5.85 6.30
CA LEU A 199 14.48 -7.25 6.67
C LEU A 199 14.58 -8.21 5.46
N ARG A 200 14.11 -7.79 4.29
CA ARG A 200 14.26 -8.54 3.04
C ARG A 200 15.66 -8.40 2.43
N GLN A 201 16.43 -7.41 2.87
CA GLN A 201 17.80 -7.23 2.39
C GLN A 201 18.72 -8.29 3.03
N PRO A 202 19.54 -8.99 2.23
CA PRO A 202 20.46 -9.99 2.77
C PRO A 202 21.48 -9.35 3.71
N GLY A 203 21.71 -10.00 4.85
CA GLY A 203 22.77 -9.62 5.79
C GLY A 203 22.44 -8.50 6.78
N ILE A 204 21.26 -7.87 6.73
CA ILE A 204 20.89 -6.87 7.72
C ILE A 204 20.69 -7.51 9.11
N LYS A 205 21.28 -6.90 10.12
CA LYS A 205 21.10 -7.34 11.50
C LYS A 205 19.96 -6.57 12.18
N ILE A 206 19.08 -7.28 12.87
CA ILE A 206 17.88 -6.71 13.49
C ILE A 206 18.22 -5.54 14.43
N TYR A 207 19.32 -5.62 15.19
CA TYR A 207 19.71 -4.54 16.09
C TYR A 207 20.14 -3.27 15.34
N GLN A 208 20.84 -3.42 14.22
CA GLN A 208 21.25 -2.28 13.38
C GLN A 208 20.01 -1.62 12.75
N MET A 209 19.09 -2.42 12.23
CA MET A 209 17.85 -1.91 11.67
C MET A 209 17.00 -1.17 12.73
N ALA A 210 16.86 -1.73 13.94
CA ALA A 210 16.15 -1.07 15.03
C ALA A 210 16.77 0.30 15.36
N GLN A 211 18.10 0.38 15.40
CA GLN A 211 18.82 1.63 15.59
C GLN A 211 18.61 2.62 14.44
N MET A 212 18.69 2.16 13.17
CA MET A 212 18.44 2.98 11.99
C MET A 212 17.02 3.57 11.99
N LEU A 213 16.04 2.84 12.52
CA LEU A 213 14.66 3.31 12.63
C LEU A 213 14.39 4.11 13.91
N GLY A 214 15.43 4.48 14.66
CA GLY A 214 15.34 5.32 15.85
C GLY A 214 14.63 4.67 17.03
N TYR A 215 14.71 3.34 17.18
CA TYR A 215 14.26 2.65 18.39
C TYR A 215 15.35 2.65 19.45
N GLU A 216 14.97 2.93 20.69
CA GLU A 216 15.89 2.96 21.85
C GLU A 216 16.54 1.61 22.14
N SER A 217 15.83 0.52 21.84
CA SER A 217 16.37 -0.83 22.01
C SER A 217 15.76 -1.83 21.01
N PRO A 218 16.53 -2.87 20.61
CA PRO A 218 16.01 -3.96 19.79
C PRO A 218 14.84 -4.70 20.44
N ALA A 219 14.79 -4.78 21.77
CA ALA A 219 13.69 -5.41 22.49
C ALA A 219 12.38 -4.62 22.34
N HIS A 220 12.46 -3.28 22.41
CA HIS A 220 11.32 -2.40 22.19
C HIS A 220 10.81 -2.52 20.73
N PHE A 221 11.72 -2.50 19.77
CA PHE A 221 11.39 -2.74 18.35
C PHE A 221 10.68 -4.09 18.18
N ASN A 222 11.27 -5.20 18.64
CA ASN A 222 10.69 -6.54 18.44
C ASN A 222 9.28 -6.66 19.02
N ARG A 223 9.01 -6.06 20.18
CA ARG A 223 7.67 -6.05 20.80
C ARG A 223 6.65 -5.33 19.92
N ILE A 224 7.03 -4.17 19.34
CA ILE A 224 6.14 -3.40 18.45
C ILE A 224 5.95 -4.15 17.12
N PHE A 225 7.04 -4.68 16.55
CA PHE A 225 7.01 -5.43 15.31
C PHE A 225 6.09 -6.65 15.44
N GLN A 226 6.28 -7.47 16.46
CA GLN A 226 5.44 -8.65 16.72
C GLN A 226 3.96 -8.28 16.94
N ARG A 227 3.69 -7.19 17.66
CA ARG A 227 2.31 -6.72 17.87
C ARG A 227 1.60 -6.31 16.57
N GLN A 228 2.35 -5.74 15.61
CA GLN A 228 1.77 -5.26 14.34
C GLN A 228 1.76 -6.31 13.24
N THR A 229 2.71 -7.24 13.24
CA THR A 229 2.87 -8.23 12.18
C THR A 229 2.45 -9.65 12.58
N GLY A 230 2.24 -9.89 13.89
CA GLY A 230 1.94 -11.23 14.41
C GLY A 230 3.16 -12.13 14.62
N MET A 231 4.34 -11.78 14.07
CA MET A 231 5.56 -12.59 14.15
C MET A 231 6.77 -11.78 14.59
N THR A 232 7.84 -12.45 15.05
CA THR A 232 9.07 -11.75 15.41
C THR A 232 9.82 -11.27 14.16
N ALA A 233 10.63 -10.22 14.29
CA ALA A 233 11.47 -9.74 13.18
C ALA A 233 12.43 -10.81 12.66
N LYS A 234 12.86 -11.73 13.54
CA LYS A 234 13.73 -12.87 13.17
C LYS A 234 12.99 -13.92 12.34
N ASP A 235 11.74 -14.20 12.67
CA ASP A 235 10.91 -15.14 11.93
C ASP A 235 10.53 -14.56 10.57
N TYR A 236 10.19 -13.26 10.54
CA TYR A 236 9.91 -12.53 9.30
C TYR A 236 11.11 -12.50 8.34
N GLN A 237 12.34 -12.37 8.86
CA GLN A 237 13.56 -12.38 8.04
C GLN A 237 13.86 -13.74 7.40
N LYS A 238 13.29 -14.82 7.94
CA LYS A 238 13.49 -16.19 7.45
C LYS A 238 12.38 -16.69 6.53
N SER A 239 11.23 -15.98 6.54
CA SER A 239 10.08 -16.32 5.69
C SER A 239 10.30 -15.84 4.26
#